data_3ca6096aea176f8a103bac2bf1810d72
#
_entry.id   3ca6096aea176f8a103bac2bf1810d72
#
_cell.length_a   1.000
_cell.length_b   1.000
_cell.length_c   1.000
_cell.angle_alpha   90.00
_cell.angle_beta   90.00
_cell.angle_gamma   90.00
#
_symmetry.space_group_name_H-M   'P 1'
#
loop_
_entity.id
_entity.type
_entity.pdbx_description
1 polymer ?
#
loop_
_entity_poly.entity_id
_entity_poly.type
_entity_poly.pdbx_seq_one_letter_code
_entity_poly.pdbx_strand_id
1 'polypeptide(L)'
;MRKTHYIPVTADVPGAASDANCALISRTIRTALAAEGVTAPCEVDVLLTDDEGIHRINLDMRQVDRPTDVLSFPEFDLAPGEHPGPEDADPGTGLIPLGDMVLSMERVAAQAKEFGHSRRRELAYLVTHSVLHLLGYDHLDEGPMKEQMRAREEAVMALLGLER
;
A
#
# COMPACT_ATOMS: atom_id res chain seq x y z
N MET A 1 5.91 -16.77 -18.22
CA MET A 1 4.83 -16.51 -17.25
C MET A 1 5.45 -16.13 -15.91
N ARG A 2 5.01 -15.01 -15.34
CA ARG A 2 5.45 -14.60 -14.01
C ARG A 2 4.74 -15.44 -12.94
N LYS A 3 5.52 -15.89 -11.94
CA LYS A 3 4.99 -16.71 -10.84
C LYS A 3 4.93 -15.95 -9.52
N THR A 4 5.40 -14.71 -9.49
CA THR A 4 5.47 -13.88 -8.29
C THR A 4 5.00 -12.46 -8.61
N HIS A 5 4.60 -11.74 -7.58
CA HIS A 5 4.18 -10.35 -7.70
C HIS A 5 5.32 -9.47 -8.20
N TYR A 6 4.97 -8.43 -8.95
CA TYR A 6 5.90 -7.41 -9.43
C TYR A 6 5.57 -6.09 -8.71
N ILE A 7 6.55 -5.55 -8.00
CA ILE A 7 6.36 -4.39 -7.13
C ILE A 7 7.45 -3.35 -7.46
N PRO A 8 7.27 -2.58 -8.55
CA PRO A 8 8.23 -1.52 -8.87
C PRO A 8 8.07 -0.34 -7.90
N VAL A 9 9.19 0.07 -7.31
CA VAL A 9 9.23 1.21 -6.39
C VAL A 9 10.05 2.31 -7.04
N THR A 10 9.44 3.48 -7.24
CA THR A 10 10.11 4.66 -7.75
C THR A 10 10.04 5.78 -6.71
N ALA A 11 10.92 6.77 -6.84
CA ALA A 11 10.94 7.91 -5.93
C ALA A 11 11.32 9.17 -6.69
N ASP A 12 10.67 10.28 -6.34
CA ASP A 12 11.06 11.60 -6.81
C ASP A 12 11.76 12.42 -5.72
N VAL A 13 12.07 11.75 -4.59
CA VAL A 13 12.82 12.33 -3.47
C VAL A 13 14.15 11.58 -3.36
N PRO A 14 15.30 12.26 -3.35
CA PRO A 14 16.60 11.60 -3.26
C PRO A 14 16.74 10.68 -2.06
N GLY A 15 17.21 9.46 -2.30
CA GLY A 15 17.47 8.48 -1.25
C GLY A 15 16.24 7.73 -0.71
N ALA A 16 15.02 8.10 -1.13
CA ALA A 16 13.81 7.47 -0.63
C ALA A 16 13.67 6.01 -1.10
N ALA A 17 14.07 5.71 -2.34
CA ALA A 17 14.04 4.35 -2.88
C ALA A 17 15.34 3.59 -2.56
N SER A 18 15.77 3.64 -1.30
CA SER A 18 16.93 2.88 -0.83
C SER A 18 16.65 1.38 -0.88
N ASP A 19 17.71 0.57 -0.90
CA ASP A 19 17.57 -0.89 -0.89
C ASP A 19 16.74 -1.36 0.32
N ALA A 20 16.98 -0.74 1.49
CA ALA A 20 16.25 -1.10 2.70
C ALA A 20 14.76 -0.78 2.60
N ASN A 21 14.41 0.41 2.08
CA ASN A 21 13.00 0.79 1.90
C ASN A 21 12.32 -0.08 0.84
N CYS A 22 12.98 -0.31 -0.28
CA CYS A 22 12.43 -1.17 -1.34
C CYS A 22 12.20 -2.61 -0.84
N ALA A 23 13.15 -3.16 -0.08
CA ALA A 23 13.02 -4.50 0.48
C ALA A 23 11.85 -4.58 1.47
N LEU A 24 11.71 -3.58 2.33
CA LEU A 24 10.61 -3.53 3.30
C LEU A 24 9.26 -3.42 2.60
N ILE A 25 9.14 -2.52 1.63
CA ILE A 25 7.90 -2.32 0.87
C ILE A 25 7.51 -3.60 0.14
N SER A 26 8.46 -4.23 -0.55
CA SER A 26 8.20 -5.49 -1.26
C SER A 26 7.75 -6.59 -0.30
N ARG A 27 8.45 -6.77 0.82
CA ARG A 27 8.09 -7.76 1.82
C ARG A 27 6.71 -7.50 2.40
N THR A 28 6.41 -6.25 2.71
CA THR A 28 5.12 -5.85 3.28
C THR A 28 3.97 -6.16 2.32
N ILE A 29 4.09 -5.76 1.06
CA ILE A 29 3.04 -5.99 0.06
C ILE A 29 2.83 -7.49 -0.15
N ARG A 30 3.91 -8.27 -0.28
CA ARG A 30 3.82 -9.72 -0.47
C ARG A 30 3.18 -10.40 0.73
N THR A 31 3.53 -9.98 1.94
CA THR A 31 2.96 -10.52 3.18
C THR A 31 1.48 -10.19 3.28
N ALA A 32 1.10 -8.95 2.97
CA ALA A 32 -0.30 -8.53 3.00
C ALA A 32 -1.14 -9.30 1.98
N LEU A 33 -0.66 -9.43 0.75
CA LEU A 33 -1.37 -10.19 -0.29
C LEU A 33 -1.54 -11.65 0.11
N ALA A 34 -0.49 -12.28 0.64
CA ALA A 34 -0.56 -13.66 1.11
C ALA A 34 -1.54 -13.82 2.26
N ALA A 35 -1.52 -12.90 3.23
CA ALA A 35 -2.43 -12.93 4.38
C ALA A 35 -3.89 -12.80 3.94
N GLU A 36 -4.14 -12.09 2.83
CA GLU A 36 -5.49 -11.91 2.27
C GLU A 36 -5.86 -13.00 1.27
N GLY A 37 -5.00 -14.00 1.06
CA GLY A 37 -5.29 -15.13 0.18
C GLY A 37 -5.12 -14.84 -1.31
N VAL A 38 -4.44 -13.76 -1.67
CA VAL A 38 -4.19 -13.41 -3.07
C VAL A 38 -2.95 -14.17 -3.55
N THR A 39 -3.17 -15.19 -4.37
CA THR A 39 -2.11 -16.08 -4.86
C THR A 39 -1.72 -15.82 -6.31
N ALA A 40 -2.63 -15.26 -7.13
CA ALA A 40 -2.32 -14.94 -8.51
C ALA A 40 -1.31 -13.78 -8.57
N PRO A 41 -0.33 -13.81 -9.50
CA PRO A 41 0.67 -12.73 -9.59
C PRO A 41 0.05 -11.38 -9.92
N CYS A 42 0.35 -10.38 -9.08
CA CYS A 42 -0.17 -9.03 -9.21
C CYS A 42 0.95 -8.04 -9.45
N GLU A 43 0.61 -6.91 -10.06
CA GLU A 43 1.47 -5.74 -10.13
C GLU A 43 0.94 -4.66 -9.20
N VAL A 44 1.81 -4.12 -8.35
CA VAL A 44 1.52 -2.99 -7.48
C VAL A 44 2.63 -1.97 -7.66
N ASP A 45 2.30 -0.81 -8.18
CA ASP A 45 3.25 0.26 -8.42
C ASP A 45 3.30 1.21 -7.23
N VAL A 46 4.51 1.53 -6.77
CA VAL A 46 4.71 2.36 -5.58
C VAL A 46 5.54 3.59 -5.95
N LEU A 47 5.04 4.77 -5.59
CA LEU A 47 5.77 6.02 -5.69
C LEU A 47 6.04 6.59 -4.30
N LEU A 48 7.30 6.87 -4.02
CA LEU A 48 7.72 7.55 -2.80
C LEU A 48 7.98 9.01 -3.11
N THR A 49 7.28 9.90 -2.42
CA THR A 49 7.37 11.34 -2.66
C THR A 49 7.41 12.10 -1.33
N ASP A 50 7.22 13.41 -1.35
CA ASP A 50 7.13 14.26 -0.18
C ASP A 50 5.73 14.88 -0.05
N ASP A 51 5.53 15.74 0.94
CA ASP A 51 4.24 16.38 1.17
C ASP A 51 3.79 17.21 -0.02
N GLU A 52 4.71 17.92 -0.68
CA GLU A 52 4.39 18.73 -1.85
C GLU A 52 3.97 17.84 -3.02
N GLY A 53 4.70 16.75 -3.26
CA GLY A 53 4.39 15.83 -4.35
C GLY A 53 3.04 15.13 -4.17
N ILE A 54 2.77 14.61 -2.97
CA ILE A 54 1.50 13.92 -2.71
C ILE A 54 0.32 14.90 -2.69
N HIS A 55 0.55 16.15 -2.26
CA HIS A 55 -0.45 17.22 -2.33
C HIS A 55 -0.87 17.46 -3.78
N ARG A 56 0.08 17.57 -4.70
CA ARG A 56 -0.22 17.76 -6.13
C ARG A 56 -1.03 16.59 -6.69
N ILE A 57 -0.64 15.37 -6.38
CA ILE A 57 -1.34 14.18 -6.85
C ILE A 57 -2.77 14.13 -6.29
N ASN A 58 -2.93 14.44 -5.01
CA ASN A 58 -4.22 14.47 -4.35
C ASN A 58 -5.16 15.50 -5.00
N LEU A 59 -4.62 16.67 -5.32
CA LEU A 59 -5.37 17.74 -6.00
C LEU A 59 -5.75 17.32 -7.41
N ASP A 60 -4.79 16.81 -8.20
CA ASP A 60 -5.00 16.45 -9.60
C ASP A 60 -5.92 15.25 -9.77
N MET A 61 -5.77 14.22 -8.93
CA MET A 61 -6.46 12.93 -9.11
C MET A 61 -7.77 12.84 -8.32
N ARG A 62 -7.88 13.54 -7.19
CA ARG A 62 -9.03 13.44 -6.29
C ARG A 62 -9.71 14.76 -6.02
N GLN A 63 -9.17 15.86 -6.53
CA GLN A 63 -9.67 17.23 -6.30
C GLN A 63 -9.65 17.58 -4.80
N VAL A 64 -8.69 17.06 -4.07
CA VAL A 64 -8.47 17.34 -2.64
C VAL A 64 -7.21 18.20 -2.50
N ASP A 65 -7.39 19.44 -2.11
CA ASP A 65 -6.29 20.43 -2.04
C ASP A 65 -5.59 20.39 -0.68
N ARG A 66 -4.91 19.28 -0.41
CA ARG A 66 -4.10 19.11 0.81
C ARG A 66 -3.18 17.89 0.68
N PRO A 67 -2.06 17.85 1.43
CA PRO A 67 -1.24 16.66 1.51
C PRO A 67 -1.92 15.58 2.36
N THR A 68 -1.41 14.36 2.24
CA THR A 68 -1.82 13.23 3.08
C THR A 68 -0.61 12.30 3.25
N ASP A 69 -0.75 11.22 4.00
CA ASP A 69 0.32 10.26 4.22
C ASP A 69 0.44 9.23 3.08
N VAL A 70 -0.68 8.68 2.65
CA VAL A 70 -0.70 7.66 1.60
C VAL A 70 -1.96 7.81 0.75
N LEU A 71 -1.81 7.57 -0.56
CA LEU A 71 -2.91 7.51 -1.51
C LEU A 71 -2.92 6.13 -2.15
N SER A 72 -4.11 5.59 -2.34
CA SER A 72 -4.34 4.29 -2.97
C SER A 72 -5.25 4.46 -4.17
N PHE A 73 -4.85 3.92 -5.32
CA PHE A 73 -5.60 4.00 -6.57
C PHE A 73 -5.89 2.57 -7.05
N PRO A 74 -6.97 1.94 -6.55
CA PRO A 74 -7.30 0.58 -6.95
C PRO A 74 -7.75 0.51 -8.41
N GLU A 75 -7.32 -0.52 -9.11
CA GLU A 75 -7.73 -0.78 -10.49
C GLU A 75 -9.09 -1.50 -10.54
N PHE A 76 -9.44 -2.21 -9.48
CA PHE A 76 -10.69 -2.98 -9.41
C PHE A 76 -11.58 -2.46 -8.29
N ASP A 77 -12.87 -2.61 -8.48
CA ASP A 77 -13.87 -2.29 -7.45
C ASP A 77 -14.24 -3.58 -6.72
N LEU A 78 -13.45 -3.93 -5.72
CA LEU A 78 -13.59 -5.15 -4.95
C LEU A 78 -14.32 -4.91 -3.63
N ALA A 79 -15.08 -5.92 -3.18
CA ALA A 79 -15.55 -5.97 -1.80
C ALA A 79 -14.51 -6.70 -0.94
N PRO A 80 -14.44 -6.43 0.38
CA PRO A 80 -13.53 -7.17 1.26
C PRO A 80 -13.71 -8.68 1.11
N GLY A 81 -12.60 -9.39 0.87
CA GLY A 81 -12.60 -10.82 0.64
C GLY A 81 -12.71 -11.23 -0.82
N GLU A 82 -13.08 -10.33 -1.72
CA GLU A 82 -13.02 -10.59 -3.15
C GLU A 82 -11.59 -10.45 -3.67
N HIS A 83 -11.25 -11.25 -4.67
CA HIS A 83 -9.94 -11.15 -5.32
C HIS A 83 -10.11 -11.14 -6.83
N PRO A 84 -9.25 -10.41 -7.57
CA PRO A 84 -9.23 -10.54 -9.02
C PRO A 84 -8.74 -11.95 -9.38
N GLY A 85 -9.22 -12.47 -10.49
CA GLY A 85 -8.87 -13.80 -10.96
C GLY A 85 -7.87 -13.79 -12.11
N PRO A 86 -7.44 -14.98 -12.58
CA PRO A 86 -6.49 -15.08 -13.70
C PRO A 86 -6.98 -14.40 -14.98
N GLU A 87 -8.30 -14.28 -15.15
CA GLU A 87 -8.91 -13.60 -16.30
C GLU A 87 -8.65 -12.09 -16.30
N ASP A 88 -8.29 -11.52 -15.14
CA ASP A 88 -7.98 -10.09 -15.01
C ASP A 88 -6.52 -9.77 -15.33
N ALA A 89 -5.71 -10.78 -15.58
CA ALA A 89 -4.29 -10.58 -15.87
C ALA A 89 -4.10 -9.91 -17.25
N ASP A 90 -3.12 -9.00 -17.32
CA ASP A 90 -2.70 -8.40 -18.57
C ASP A 90 -2.06 -9.50 -19.44
N PRO A 91 -2.56 -9.74 -20.66
CA PRO A 91 -2.02 -10.80 -21.49
C PRO A 91 -0.57 -10.57 -21.91
N GLY A 92 -0.10 -9.32 -21.92
CA GLY A 92 1.28 -8.98 -22.27
C GLY A 92 2.27 -9.28 -21.15
N THR A 93 1.87 -9.20 -19.89
CA THR A 93 2.75 -9.39 -18.72
C THR A 93 2.43 -10.63 -17.91
N GLY A 94 1.20 -11.13 -17.97
CA GLY A 94 0.71 -12.20 -17.11
C GLY A 94 0.43 -11.74 -15.68
N LEU A 95 0.45 -10.42 -15.43
CA LEU A 95 0.24 -9.84 -14.10
C LEU A 95 -1.15 -9.21 -14.01
N ILE A 96 -1.77 -9.33 -12.84
CA ILE A 96 -3.02 -8.63 -12.53
C ILE A 96 -2.65 -7.22 -12.04
N PRO A 97 -3.01 -6.14 -12.78
CA PRO A 97 -2.71 -4.77 -12.33
C PRO A 97 -3.63 -4.41 -11.17
N LEU A 98 -3.13 -4.56 -9.95
CA LEU A 98 -3.93 -4.36 -8.74
C LEU A 98 -4.16 -2.88 -8.45
N GLY A 99 -3.17 -2.05 -8.74
CA GLY A 99 -3.28 -0.61 -8.55
C GLY A 99 -1.96 0.05 -8.18
N ASP A 100 -2.09 1.34 -7.79
CA ASP A 100 -0.95 2.18 -7.44
C ASP A 100 -1.09 2.70 -6.02
N MET A 101 0.05 2.93 -5.37
CA MET A 101 0.07 3.64 -4.09
C MET A 101 1.14 4.72 -4.12
N VAL A 102 0.87 5.83 -3.45
CA VAL A 102 1.78 6.97 -3.31
C VAL A 102 1.95 7.26 -1.83
N LEU A 103 3.19 7.38 -1.36
CA LEU A 103 3.49 7.65 0.05
C LEU A 103 4.32 8.92 0.19
N SER A 104 3.97 9.74 1.19
CA SER A 104 4.81 10.87 1.58
C SER A 104 5.83 10.39 2.62
N MET A 105 7.10 10.40 2.25
CA MET A 105 8.17 9.99 3.17
C MET A 105 8.38 10.99 4.29
N GLU A 106 8.00 12.26 4.08
CA GLU A 106 7.98 13.25 5.16
C GLU A 106 6.95 12.90 6.23
N ARG A 107 5.76 12.43 5.82
CA ARG A 107 4.72 11.98 6.74
C ARG A 107 5.13 10.71 7.48
N VAL A 108 5.81 9.80 6.81
CA VAL A 108 6.34 8.59 7.45
C VAL A 108 7.24 8.99 8.62
N ALA A 109 8.18 9.91 8.40
CA ALA A 109 9.10 10.37 9.45
C ALA A 109 8.36 11.11 10.57
N ALA A 110 7.46 12.02 10.23
CA ALA A 110 6.71 12.82 11.21
C ALA A 110 5.79 11.97 12.06
N GLN A 111 5.06 11.04 11.45
CA GLN A 111 4.12 10.17 12.15
C GLN A 111 4.84 9.13 13.02
N ALA A 112 5.98 8.61 12.56
CA ALA A 112 6.80 7.73 13.38
C ALA A 112 7.21 8.41 14.69
N LYS A 113 7.66 9.66 14.59
CA LYS A 113 8.03 10.46 15.76
C LYS A 113 6.82 10.75 16.66
N GLU A 114 5.72 11.16 16.05
CA GLU A 114 4.48 11.48 16.78
C GLU A 114 3.94 10.28 17.56
N PHE A 115 3.94 9.11 16.94
CA PHE A 115 3.39 7.89 17.54
C PHE A 115 4.40 7.10 18.36
N GLY A 116 5.65 7.54 18.40
CA GLY A 116 6.69 6.91 19.22
C GLY A 116 7.15 5.54 18.74
N HIS A 117 7.20 5.34 17.42
CA HIS A 117 7.74 4.10 16.86
C HIS A 117 8.70 4.37 15.70
N SER A 118 9.30 3.32 15.12
CA SER A 118 10.30 3.47 14.07
C SER A 118 9.68 3.92 12.74
N ARG A 119 10.50 4.56 11.89
CA ARG A 119 10.09 4.88 10.52
C ARG A 119 9.79 3.60 9.74
N ARG A 120 10.55 2.55 10.00
CA ARG A 120 10.34 1.24 9.41
C ARG A 120 8.93 0.71 9.69
N ARG A 121 8.49 0.81 10.93
CA ARG A 121 7.16 0.40 11.34
C ARG A 121 6.08 1.26 10.69
N GLU A 122 6.27 2.57 10.67
CA GLU A 122 5.30 3.49 10.07
C GLU A 122 5.16 3.24 8.56
N LEU A 123 6.28 3.08 7.86
CA LEU A 123 6.26 2.79 6.43
C LEU A 123 5.52 1.49 6.15
N ALA A 124 5.83 0.43 6.87
CA ALA A 124 5.15 -0.86 6.72
C ALA A 124 3.65 -0.75 7.01
N TYR A 125 3.28 0.00 8.04
CA TYR A 125 1.87 0.21 8.39
C TYR A 125 1.10 0.90 7.25
N LEU A 126 1.65 2.00 6.71
CA LEU A 126 0.99 2.73 5.63
C LEU A 126 0.90 1.89 4.35
N VAL A 127 1.94 1.12 4.03
CA VAL A 127 1.92 0.21 2.88
C VAL A 127 0.84 -0.87 3.07
N THR A 128 0.76 -1.47 4.25
CA THR A 128 -0.27 -2.46 4.58
C THR A 128 -1.68 -1.88 4.41
N HIS A 129 -1.89 -0.69 4.98
CA HIS A 129 -3.15 0.04 4.87
C HIS A 129 -3.55 0.25 3.40
N SER A 130 -2.59 0.67 2.57
CA SER A 130 -2.83 0.88 1.15
C SER A 130 -3.16 -0.42 0.42
N VAL A 131 -2.46 -1.52 0.69
CA VAL A 131 -2.78 -2.82 0.07
C VAL A 131 -4.22 -3.23 0.37
N LEU A 132 -4.66 -3.05 1.61
CA LEU A 132 -6.03 -3.39 1.98
C LEU A 132 -7.05 -2.54 1.23
N HIS A 133 -6.77 -1.25 1.02
CA HIS A 133 -7.61 -0.41 0.17
C HIS A 133 -7.65 -0.91 -1.26
N LEU A 134 -6.52 -1.33 -1.83
CA LEU A 134 -6.48 -1.91 -3.18
C LEU A 134 -7.33 -3.18 -3.27
N LEU A 135 -7.49 -3.89 -2.17
CA LEU A 135 -8.31 -5.12 -2.09
C LEU A 135 -9.75 -4.87 -1.68
N GLY A 136 -10.17 -3.60 -1.61
CA GLY A 136 -11.57 -3.25 -1.38
C GLY A 136 -11.96 -2.94 0.05
N TYR A 137 -11.02 -3.02 1.00
CA TYR A 137 -11.31 -2.59 2.38
C TYR A 137 -11.44 -1.07 2.43
N ASP A 138 -12.34 -0.59 3.25
CA ASP A 138 -12.57 0.83 3.42
C ASP A 138 -12.88 1.13 4.88
N HIS A 139 -12.74 2.41 5.26
CA HIS A 139 -13.03 2.89 6.60
C HIS A 139 -13.91 4.13 6.56
N LEU A 140 -14.86 4.18 5.60
CA LEU A 140 -15.79 5.31 5.44
C LEU A 140 -16.68 5.47 6.66
N ASP A 141 -16.94 4.42 7.42
CA ASP A 141 -17.68 4.51 8.67
C ASP A 141 -16.76 4.30 9.88
N GLU A 142 -17.26 4.59 11.06
CA GLU A 142 -16.54 4.40 12.32
C GLU A 142 -16.89 3.06 12.97
N GLY A 143 -17.61 2.20 12.26
CA GLY A 143 -18.13 0.95 12.79
C GLY A 143 -17.38 -0.29 12.30
N PRO A 144 -18.12 -1.33 11.88
CA PRO A 144 -17.56 -2.66 11.59
C PRO A 144 -16.50 -2.68 10.51
N MET A 145 -16.62 -1.86 9.47
CA MET A 145 -15.62 -1.83 8.38
C MET A 145 -14.28 -1.32 8.87
N LYS A 146 -14.28 -0.30 9.70
CA LYS A 146 -13.03 0.24 10.27
C LYS A 146 -12.38 -0.78 11.20
N GLU A 147 -13.15 -1.45 12.02
CA GLU A 147 -12.64 -2.50 12.93
C GLU A 147 -12.08 -3.69 12.15
N GLN A 148 -12.77 -4.11 11.10
CA GLN A 148 -12.32 -5.20 10.23
C GLN A 148 -10.98 -4.85 9.59
N MET A 149 -10.86 -3.65 9.04
CA MET A 149 -9.63 -3.20 8.40
C MET A 149 -8.48 -3.15 9.40
N ARG A 150 -8.73 -2.60 10.59
CA ARG A 150 -7.71 -2.54 11.66
C ARG A 150 -7.22 -3.94 12.06
N ALA A 151 -8.14 -4.89 12.21
CA ALA A 151 -7.77 -6.26 12.55
C ALA A 151 -6.87 -6.89 11.48
N ARG A 152 -7.16 -6.63 10.20
CA ARG A 152 -6.32 -7.11 9.11
C ARG A 152 -4.96 -6.44 9.09
N GLU A 153 -4.91 -5.13 9.35
CA GLU A 153 -3.65 -4.39 9.45
C GLU A 153 -2.76 -4.98 10.54
N GLU A 154 -3.32 -5.21 11.72
CA GLU A 154 -2.57 -5.75 12.84
C GLU A 154 -2.07 -7.17 12.58
N ALA A 155 -2.86 -7.99 11.90
CA ALA A 155 -2.45 -9.34 11.52
C ALA A 155 -1.22 -9.32 10.60
N VAL A 156 -1.20 -8.43 9.61
CA VAL A 156 -0.06 -8.28 8.70
C VAL A 156 1.17 -7.76 9.45
N MET A 157 0.99 -6.76 10.31
CA MET A 157 2.10 -6.21 11.11
C MET A 157 2.71 -7.26 12.03
N ALA A 158 1.91 -8.13 12.59
CA ALA A 158 2.40 -9.26 13.41
C ALA A 158 3.24 -10.22 12.58
N LEU A 159 2.77 -10.55 11.36
CA LEU A 159 3.52 -11.42 10.44
C LEU A 159 4.87 -10.81 10.03
N LEU A 160 4.95 -9.48 9.97
CA LEU A 160 6.18 -8.77 9.66
C LEU A 160 7.12 -8.64 10.86
N GLY A 161 6.65 -8.95 12.06
CA GLY A 161 7.40 -8.73 13.29
C GLY A 161 7.50 -7.25 13.66
N LEU A 162 6.54 -6.43 13.24
CA LEU A 162 6.53 -4.97 13.44
C LEU A 162 5.32 -4.51 14.26
N GLU A 163 4.75 -5.37 15.05
CA GLU A 163 3.67 -5.02 15.96
C GLU A 163 4.19 -4.13 17.11
N ARG A 164 3.27 -3.45 17.77
CA ARG A 164 3.61 -2.59 18.90
C ARG A 164 4.05 -3.39 20.10
#